data_1d482fe3eb45ba8abb2ab54faaf75d62
#
_entry.id   1d482fe3eb45ba8abb2ab54faaf75d62
#
_cell.length_a   1.000
_cell.length_b   1.000
_cell.length_c   1.000
_cell.angle_alpha   90.00
_cell.angle_beta   90.00
_cell.angle_gamma   90.00
#
_symmetry.space_group_name_H-M   'P 1'
#
loop_
_entity.id
_entity.type
_entity.pdbx_description
1 polymer ?
#
loop_
_entity_poly.entity_id
_entity_poly.type
_entity_poly.pdbx_seq_one_letter_code
_entity_poly.pdbx_strand_id
1 'polypeptide(L)'
;MSTRASSSWFSRPVSHWVGPRALATLVLALCLGLTYGAWRNAHDASEQQVRADFDFRVRELVGNIAGRMQTYIQVLHGVQGLYASSQEVTRREFHAYLAVQQVDRNFPGIHGIGYLPLVPGAALARHEASVRAEGYPGYAVRPQGQRVWHAPITYLEPLSDSNLLAFGYDIWSESVRRTALEQARDTGQAAMTGKIHLVQDGGSDQAHGFLVVLPVYDNGLPHASVEQRRAALRAWVFAPFRMGDLMAGVGGEAARQLDLEIYDGAQLAEAALMYDSLPGGLSSAASDSLVSLQAITIAGRAWTLRVRAMPGFDGELLARPRLVAWTGLLASIVLALAAWLLAAGRARAQAALARSSELAGQLEQGQASVLAMAEAAQRSQAMLRSILDSTIDGILVDNINGRIFTSNRRFRDLWQVPDALDWQADGAALVRHVESQ
;
A
#
# COMPACT_ATOMS: atom_id res chain seq x y z
N MET A 1 15.15 -77.94 23.37
CA MET A 1 16.25 -76.94 23.48
C MET A 1 15.91 -75.83 22.52
N SER A 2 15.34 -74.77 23.04
CA SER A 2 14.88 -73.63 22.23
C SER A 2 15.25 -72.40 23.03
N THR A 3 16.29 -71.71 22.60
CA THR A 3 16.74 -70.44 23.16
C THR A 3 15.99 -69.31 22.52
N ARG A 4 15.12 -68.64 23.27
CA ARG A 4 14.49 -67.37 22.88
C ARG A 4 15.54 -66.24 22.97
N ALA A 5 15.90 -65.69 21.84
CA ALA A 5 16.60 -64.40 21.76
C ALA A 5 15.57 -63.29 21.93
N SER A 6 15.65 -62.55 23.05
CA SER A 6 14.85 -61.39 23.34
C SER A 6 15.42 -60.19 22.57
N SER A 7 14.66 -59.70 21.61
CA SER A 7 14.93 -58.50 20.82
C SER A 7 14.64 -57.22 21.67
N SER A 8 15.65 -56.65 22.28
CA SER A 8 15.61 -55.34 22.93
C SER A 8 16.02 -54.22 21.94
N TRP A 9 15.14 -53.95 20.96
CA TRP A 9 15.41 -52.91 19.96
C TRP A 9 14.49 -51.68 20.07
N PHE A 10 13.67 -51.54 21.09
CA PHE A 10 12.78 -50.38 21.23
C PHE A 10 12.96 -49.72 22.62
N SER A 11 13.94 -48.83 22.72
CA SER A 11 13.85 -47.67 23.62
C SER A 11 15.14 -46.85 23.61
N ARG A 12 15.41 -46.17 22.48
CA ARG A 12 16.23 -44.96 22.53
C ARG A 12 15.29 -43.78 22.51
N PRO A 13 15.19 -42.98 23.59
CA PRO A 13 14.39 -41.77 23.52
C PRO A 13 15.04 -40.78 22.55
N VAL A 14 14.28 -40.38 21.54
CA VAL A 14 14.66 -39.39 20.50
C VAL A 14 14.82 -37.96 21.09
N SER A 15 14.87 -37.81 22.42
CA SER A 15 14.73 -36.52 23.11
C SER A 15 16.03 -35.74 23.35
N HIS A 16 17.15 -36.07 22.72
CA HIS A 16 18.44 -35.40 23.03
C HIS A 16 18.98 -34.45 21.92
N TRP A 17 18.24 -34.10 20.88
CA TRP A 17 18.84 -33.45 19.70
C TRP A 17 18.61 -31.95 19.54
N VAL A 18 17.75 -31.32 20.30
CA VAL A 18 17.52 -29.86 20.14
C VAL A 18 17.72 -29.16 21.49
N GLY A 19 18.89 -28.59 21.68
CA GLY A 19 19.16 -27.73 22.85
C GLY A 19 18.23 -26.50 22.86
N PRO A 20 18.02 -25.86 24.02
CA PRO A 20 17.14 -24.71 24.18
C PRO A 20 17.39 -23.58 23.16
N ARG A 21 18.65 -23.36 22.79
CA ARG A 21 19.05 -22.36 21.79
C ARG A 21 18.63 -22.78 20.39
N ALA A 22 18.82 -24.04 20.01
CA ALA A 22 18.44 -24.54 18.70
C ALA A 22 16.92 -24.54 18.47
N LEU A 23 16.14 -24.85 19.53
CA LEU A 23 14.68 -24.72 19.45
C LEU A 23 14.25 -23.27 19.27
N ALA A 24 14.82 -22.33 20.02
CA ALA A 24 14.52 -20.90 19.91
C ALA A 24 14.90 -20.34 18.52
N THR A 25 16.06 -20.72 17.97
CA THR A 25 16.46 -20.29 16.63
C THR A 25 15.56 -20.86 15.55
N LEU A 26 15.10 -22.11 15.69
CA LEU A 26 14.17 -22.72 14.74
C LEU A 26 12.79 -22.02 14.80
N VAL A 27 12.27 -21.74 15.99
CA VAL A 27 11.01 -20.97 16.17
C VAL A 27 11.16 -19.58 15.57
N LEU A 28 12.28 -18.89 15.85
CA LEU A 28 12.54 -17.56 15.30
C LEU A 28 12.57 -17.59 13.77
N ALA A 29 13.31 -18.53 13.16
CA ALA A 29 13.41 -18.66 11.72
C ALA A 29 12.05 -18.94 11.06
N LEU A 30 11.24 -19.83 11.66
CA LEU A 30 9.88 -20.13 11.19
C LEU A 30 8.98 -18.91 11.29
N CYS A 31 8.96 -18.22 12.42
CA CYS A 31 8.14 -17.03 12.61
C CYS A 31 8.55 -15.88 11.68
N LEU A 32 9.85 -15.66 11.48
CA LEU A 32 10.36 -14.68 10.51
C LEU A 32 9.98 -15.05 9.09
N GLY A 33 10.04 -16.32 8.71
CA GLY A 33 9.58 -16.80 7.40
C GLY A 33 8.08 -16.53 7.17
N LEU A 34 7.25 -16.82 8.18
CA LEU A 34 5.81 -16.51 8.13
C LEU A 34 5.55 -15.00 8.08
N THR A 35 6.28 -14.21 8.87
CA THR A 35 6.20 -12.75 8.86
C THR A 35 6.57 -12.18 7.50
N TYR A 36 7.66 -12.68 6.89
CA TYR A 36 8.06 -12.27 5.55
C TYR A 36 7.00 -12.62 4.50
N GLY A 37 6.42 -13.82 4.56
CA GLY A 37 5.33 -14.21 3.66
C GLY A 37 4.10 -13.33 3.81
N ALA A 38 3.70 -13.04 5.05
CA ALA A 38 2.58 -12.15 5.35
C ALA A 38 2.86 -10.70 4.90
N TRP A 39 4.06 -10.20 5.15
CA TRP A 39 4.48 -8.88 4.68
C TRP A 39 4.48 -8.79 3.16
N ARG A 40 5.05 -9.78 2.47
CA ARG A 40 5.08 -9.82 1.02
C ARG A 40 3.67 -9.83 0.42
N ASN A 41 2.80 -10.66 0.94
CA ASN A 41 1.40 -10.71 0.50
C ASN A 41 0.67 -9.37 0.75
N ALA A 42 0.88 -8.74 1.92
CA ALA A 42 0.32 -7.43 2.22
C ALA A 42 0.91 -6.33 1.33
N HIS A 43 2.19 -6.42 0.96
CA HIS A 43 2.86 -5.47 0.07
C HIS A 43 2.31 -5.58 -1.36
N ASP A 44 2.25 -6.81 -1.91
CA ASP A 44 1.72 -7.06 -3.25
C ASP A 44 0.23 -6.64 -3.35
N ALA A 45 -0.56 -6.93 -2.31
CA ALA A 45 -1.96 -6.49 -2.24
C ALA A 45 -2.09 -4.96 -2.18
N SER A 46 -1.21 -4.27 -1.42
CA SER A 46 -1.20 -2.81 -1.35
C SER A 46 -0.81 -2.18 -2.69
N GLU A 47 0.20 -2.70 -3.38
CA GLU A 47 0.56 -2.22 -4.71
C GLU A 47 -0.57 -2.37 -5.72
N GLN A 48 -1.24 -3.52 -5.73
CA GLN A 48 -2.40 -3.75 -6.59
C GLN A 48 -3.54 -2.79 -6.28
N GLN A 49 -3.78 -2.51 -5.00
CA GLN A 49 -4.80 -1.57 -4.57
C GLN A 49 -4.46 -0.13 -4.98
N VAL A 50 -3.20 0.29 -4.83
CA VAL A 50 -2.71 1.62 -5.28
C VAL A 50 -2.92 1.78 -6.78
N ARG A 51 -2.55 0.78 -7.58
CA ARG A 51 -2.75 0.80 -9.04
C ARG A 51 -4.23 0.86 -9.41
N ALA A 52 -5.06 0.05 -8.75
CA ALA A 52 -6.50 0.03 -9.01
C ALA A 52 -7.18 1.37 -8.65
N ASP A 53 -6.78 2.01 -7.55
CA ASP A 53 -7.29 3.33 -7.16
C ASP A 53 -6.81 4.41 -8.15
N PHE A 54 -5.56 4.37 -8.57
CA PHE A 54 -5.02 5.26 -9.59
C PHE A 54 -5.80 5.12 -10.90
N ASP A 55 -5.98 3.91 -11.42
CA ASP A 55 -6.71 3.64 -12.66
C ASP A 55 -8.19 4.05 -12.54
N PHE A 56 -8.79 3.89 -11.38
CA PHE A 56 -10.16 4.34 -11.13
C PHE A 56 -10.26 5.87 -11.23
N ARG A 57 -9.37 6.61 -10.54
CA ARG A 57 -9.36 8.08 -10.56
C ARG A 57 -9.03 8.63 -11.94
N VAL A 58 -8.13 7.98 -12.68
CA VAL A 58 -7.84 8.34 -14.07
C VAL A 58 -9.09 8.21 -14.93
N ARG A 59 -9.81 7.09 -14.84
CA ARG A 59 -11.06 6.90 -15.59
C ARG A 59 -12.13 7.91 -15.21
N GLU A 60 -12.27 8.22 -13.94
CA GLU A 60 -13.19 9.25 -13.44
C GLU A 60 -12.85 10.62 -14.01
N LEU A 61 -11.58 11.02 -13.94
CA LEU A 61 -11.10 12.29 -14.48
C LEU A 61 -11.37 12.41 -15.99
N VAL A 62 -11.01 11.37 -16.74
CA VAL A 62 -11.25 11.30 -18.20
C VAL A 62 -12.74 11.35 -18.51
N GLY A 63 -13.55 10.60 -17.77
CA GLY A 63 -15.00 10.60 -17.90
C GLY A 63 -15.63 11.97 -17.63
N ASN A 64 -15.15 12.66 -16.60
CA ASN A 64 -15.61 14.00 -16.24
C ASN A 64 -15.27 15.04 -17.34
N ILE A 65 -14.06 14.97 -17.93
CA ILE A 65 -13.67 15.83 -19.04
C ILE A 65 -14.57 15.56 -20.25
N ALA A 66 -14.72 14.32 -20.65
CA ALA A 66 -15.54 13.92 -21.79
C ALA A 66 -17.02 14.29 -21.58
N GLY A 67 -17.57 14.02 -20.41
CA GLY A 67 -18.94 14.36 -20.03
C GLY A 67 -19.20 15.86 -20.04
N ARG A 68 -18.27 16.67 -19.50
CA ARG A 68 -18.37 18.13 -19.54
C ARG A 68 -18.37 18.64 -20.96
N MET A 69 -17.48 18.17 -21.80
CA MET A 69 -17.43 18.57 -23.22
C MET A 69 -18.69 18.16 -23.96
N GLN A 70 -19.21 16.96 -23.71
CA GLN A 70 -20.47 16.54 -24.34
C GLN A 70 -21.65 17.45 -23.94
N THR A 71 -21.72 17.86 -22.67
CA THR A 71 -22.73 18.79 -22.19
C THR A 71 -22.62 20.13 -22.90
N TYR A 72 -21.41 20.64 -23.12
CA TYR A 72 -21.18 21.91 -23.78
C TYR A 72 -21.53 21.85 -25.29
N ILE A 73 -21.25 20.73 -25.93
CA ILE A 73 -21.68 20.47 -27.32
C ILE A 73 -23.21 20.44 -27.41
N GLN A 74 -23.93 19.91 -26.41
CA GLN A 74 -25.40 19.93 -26.39
C GLN A 74 -25.95 21.36 -26.29
N VAL A 75 -25.29 22.27 -25.57
CA VAL A 75 -25.68 23.68 -25.56
C VAL A 75 -25.58 24.28 -26.96
N LEU A 76 -24.51 23.99 -27.70
CA LEU A 76 -24.36 24.44 -29.09
C LEU A 76 -25.40 23.81 -30.02
N HIS A 77 -25.77 22.53 -29.81
CA HIS A 77 -26.89 21.92 -30.53
C HIS A 77 -28.23 22.63 -30.26
N GLY A 78 -28.44 23.12 -29.03
CA GLY A 78 -29.61 23.96 -28.71
C GLY A 78 -29.64 25.25 -29.56
N VAL A 79 -28.49 25.92 -29.70
CA VAL A 79 -28.36 27.11 -30.54
C VAL A 79 -28.53 26.76 -32.03
N GLN A 80 -27.96 25.67 -32.51
CA GLN A 80 -28.19 25.16 -33.86
C GLN A 80 -29.67 24.91 -34.11
N GLY A 81 -30.39 24.34 -33.13
CA GLY A 81 -31.83 24.10 -33.16
C GLY A 81 -32.66 25.41 -33.31
N LEU A 82 -32.22 26.50 -32.66
CA LEU A 82 -32.84 27.82 -32.83
C LEU A 82 -32.81 28.27 -34.28
N TYR A 83 -31.68 28.12 -34.96
CA TYR A 83 -31.54 28.44 -36.38
C TYR A 83 -32.29 27.47 -37.29
N ALA A 84 -32.33 26.19 -36.96
CA ALA A 84 -33.05 25.18 -37.72
C ALA A 84 -34.58 25.35 -37.65
N SER A 85 -35.09 25.95 -36.58
CA SER A 85 -36.52 26.20 -36.36
C SER A 85 -36.98 27.60 -36.82
N SER A 86 -36.07 28.47 -37.25
CA SER A 86 -36.35 29.85 -37.61
C SER A 86 -35.81 30.17 -39.02
N GLN A 87 -36.52 30.97 -39.79
CA GLN A 87 -36.00 31.44 -41.09
C GLN A 87 -34.91 32.49 -40.90
N GLU A 88 -35.06 33.35 -39.92
CA GLU A 88 -34.12 34.38 -39.56
C GLU A 88 -34.06 34.48 -38.02
N VAL A 89 -32.85 34.55 -37.45
CA VAL A 89 -32.60 34.79 -36.03
C VAL A 89 -31.95 36.15 -35.91
N THR A 90 -32.69 37.09 -35.34
CA THR A 90 -32.16 38.42 -35.06
C THR A 90 -31.18 38.41 -33.88
N ARG A 91 -30.29 39.39 -33.80
CA ARG A 91 -29.37 39.56 -32.66
C ARG A 91 -30.10 39.58 -31.31
N ARG A 92 -31.28 40.21 -31.26
CA ARG A 92 -32.09 40.27 -30.05
C ARG A 92 -32.61 38.89 -29.63
N GLU A 93 -33.05 38.07 -30.55
CA GLU A 93 -33.54 36.72 -30.30
C GLU A 93 -32.37 35.81 -29.87
N PHE A 94 -31.22 35.94 -30.56
CA PHE A 94 -29.99 35.23 -30.16
C PHE A 94 -29.55 35.57 -28.74
N HIS A 95 -29.50 36.88 -28.40
CA HIS A 95 -29.21 37.37 -27.05
C HIS A 95 -30.22 36.83 -26.05
N ALA A 96 -31.53 36.95 -26.32
CA ALA A 96 -32.57 36.49 -25.41
C ALA A 96 -32.49 34.97 -25.14
N TYR A 97 -32.22 34.19 -26.19
CA TYR A 97 -32.02 32.73 -26.02
C TYR A 97 -30.84 32.39 -25.13
N LEU A 98 -29.68 33.02 -25.33
CA LEU A 98 -28.49 32.75 -24.57
C LEU A 98 -28.52 33.32 -23.14
N ALA A 99 -29.25 34.44 -22.94
CA ALA A 99 -29.48 34.97 -21.61
C ALA A 99 -30.22 33.98 -20.67
N VAL A 100 -31.17 33.19 -21.24
CA VAL A 100 -31.84 32.11 -20.46
C VAL A 100 -30.87 30.97 -20.12
N GLN A 101 -29.89 30.69 -20.96
CA GLN A 101 -28.89 29.64 -20.70
C GLN A 101 -27.91 30.02 -19.62
N GLN A 102 -27.71 31.32 -19.31
CA GLN A 102 -26.72 31.82 -18.32
C GLN A 102 -25.34 31.16 -18.51
N VAL A 103 -24.81 31.25 -19.75
CA VAL A 103 -23.64 30.50 -20.20
C VAL A 103 -22.42 30.72 -19.28
N ASP A 104 -22.20 31.94 -18.87
CA ASP A 104 -21.12 32.39 -17.99
C ASP A 104 -21.17 31.73 -16.60
N ARG A 105 -22.38 31.42 -16.11
CA ARG A 105 -22.60 30.81 -14.78
C ARG A 105 -22.63 29.29 -14.81
N ASN A 106 -23.32 28.73 -15.82
CA ASN A 106 -23.64 27.30 -15.87
C ASN A 106 -22.60 26.48 -16.63
N PHE A 107 -21.76 27.11 -17.46
CA PHE A 107 -20.81 26.42 -18.32
C PHE A 107 -19.41 27.02 -18.23
N PRO A 108 -18.70 26.83 -17.12
CA PRO A 108 -17.33 27.34 -16.90
C PRO A 108 -16.40 26.90 -18.05
N GLY A 109 -15.62 27.81 -18.58
CA GLY A 109 -14.70 27.57 -19.72
C GLY A 109 -15.26 27.95 -21.06
N ILE A 110 -16.58 28.15 -21.24
CA ILE A 110 -17.15 28.77 -22.39
C ILE A 110 -17.04 30.28 -22.25
N HIS A 111 -16.26 30.92 -23.14
CA HIS A 111 -16.07 32.37 -23.12
C HIS A 111 -17.15 33.13 -23.89
N GLY A 112 -18.06 32.41 -24.51
CA GLY A 112 -19.19 32.95 -25.24
C GLY A 112 -19.70 31.93 -26.24
N ILE A 113 -20.86 32.24 -26.83
CA ILE A 113 -21.42 31.49 -27.96
C ILE A 113 -21.68 32.47 -29.07
N GLY A 114 -21.25 32.12 -30.27
CA GLY A 114 -21.35 33.03 -31.41
C GLY A 114 -21.89 32.38 -32.65
N TYR A 115 -22.12 33.23 -33.65
CA TYR A 115 -22.63 32.89 -34.97
C TYR A 115 -21.69 33.44 -36.05
N LEU A 116 -21.36 32.61 -37.02
CA LEU A 116 -20.43 32.84 -38.12
C LEU A 116 -21.19 32.63 -39.45
N PRO A 117 -21.71 33.63 -40.10
CA PRO A 117 -22.29 33.47 -41.44
C PRO A 117 -21.22 33.09 -42.45
N LEU A 118 -21.55 32.26 -43.44
CA LEU A 118 -20.69 32.05 -44.61
C LEU A 118 -20.92 33.21 -45.58
N VAL A 119 -19.94 34.10 -45.68
CA VAL A 119 -20.05 35.32 -46.52
C VAL A 119 -19.15 35.18 -47.74
N PRO A 120 -19.73 35.21 -48.96
CA PRO A 120 -18.93 35.31 -50.20
C PRO A 120 -18.09 36.58 -50.17
N GLY A 121 -16.86 36.54 -50.68
CA GLY A 121 -15.99 37.71 -50.71
C GLY A 121 -16.61 38.90 -51.45
N ALA A 122 -17.39 38.65 -52.55
CA ALA A 122 -18.13 39.70 -53.25
C ALA A 122 -19.26 40.37 -52.43
N ALA A 123 -19.74 39.70 -51.35
CA ALA A 123 -20.80 40.21 -50.50
C ALA A 123 -20.25 40.83 -49.16
N LEU A 124 -18.94 40.85 -48.97
CA LEU A 124 -18.33 41.26 -47.70
C LEU A 124 -18.68 42.71 -47.33
N ALA A 125 -18.57 43.64 -48.25
CA ALA A 125 -18.91 45.05 -47.99
C ALA A 125 -20.38 45.25 -47.59
N ARG A 126 -21.30 44.47 -48.23
CA ARG A 126 -22.73 44.49 -47.88
C ARG A 126 -22.94 43.93 -46.48
N HIS A 127 -22.30 42.86 -46.15
CA HIS A 127 -22.33 42.23 -44.78
C HIS A 127 -21.87 43.24 -43.72
N GLU A 128 -20.72 43.88 -43.92
CA GLU A 128 -20.24 44.90 -42.97
C GLU A 128 -21.24 46.08 -42.84
N ALA A 129 -21.80 46.56 -43.96
CA ALA A 129 -22.77 47.62 -43.91
C ALA A 129 -24.06 47.23 -43.16
N SER A 130 -24.55 46.00 -43.33
CA SER A 130 -25.70 45.50 -42.55
C SER A 130 -25.46 45.47 -41.06
N VAL A 131 -24.31 44.95 -40.60
CA VAL A 131 -23.96 44.88 -39.16
C VAL A 131 -23.77 46.30 -38.60
N ARG A 132 -23.18 47.23 -39.34
CA ARG A 132 -23.06 48.62 -38.91
C ARG A 132 -24.44 49.28 -38.73
N ALA A 133 -25.41 48.98 -39.62
CA ALA A 133 -26.77 49.46 -39.49
C ALA A 133 -27.54 48.92 -38.29
N GLU A 134 -27.13 47.75 -37.75
CA GLU A 134 -27.65 47.19 -36.48
C GLU A 134 -27.15 47.91 -35.22
N GLY A 135 -26.35 48.99 -35.35
CA GLY A 135 -25.86 49.79 -34.22
C GLY A 135 -24.40 49.54 -33.87
N TYR A 136 -23.62 48.89 -34.75
CA TYR A 136 -22.18 48.62 -34.56
C TYR A 136 -21.33 49.37 -35.59
N PRO A 137 -21.23 50.70 -35.54
CA PRO A 137 -20.60 51.51 -36.60
C PRO A 137 -19.11 51.20 -36.80
N GLY A 138 -18.44 50.65 -35.76
CA GLY A 138 -17.04 50.24 -35.86
C GLY A 138 -16.82 48.83 -36.37
N TYR A 139 -17.84 48.09 -36.76
CA TYR A 139 -17.71 46.72 -37.25
C TYR A 139 -16.95 46.68 -38.59
N ALA A 140 -15.90 45.87 -38.59
CA ALA A 140 -15.13 45.56 -39.79
C ALA A 140 -14.58 44.13 -39.69
N VAL A 141 -14.56 43.42 -40.83
CA VAL A 141 -14.02 42.06 -40.89
C VAL A 141 -12.50 42.07 -40.92
N ARG A 142 -11.89 41.33 -39.99
CA ARG A 142 -10.44 41.30 -39.78
C ARG A 142 -9.92 39.85 -39.72
N PRO A 143 -8.72 39.53 -40.18
CA PRO A 143 -7.82 40.40 -40.94
C PRO A 143 -8.36 40.66 -42.33
N GLN A 144 -8.04 41.87 -42.87
CA GLN A 144 -8.39 42.23 -44.25
C GLN A 144 -7.69 41.28 -45.22
N GLY A 145 -8.26 41.09 -46.39
CA GLY A 145 -7.70 40.28 -47.45
C GLY A 145 -8.77 39.73 -48.39
N GLN A 146 -8.41 39.53 -49.65
CA GLN A 146 -9.32 38.94 -50.65
C GLN A 146 -9.38 37.43 -50.44
N ARG A 147 -10.57 36.91 -50.16
CA ARG A 147 -10.87 35.48 -50.02
C ARG A 147 -12.18 35.16 -50.72
N VAL A 148 -12.32 33.94 -51.20
CA VAL A 148 -13.58 33.46 -51.80
C VAL A 148 -14.69 33.45 -50.76
N TRP A 149 -14.35 33.02 -49.57
CA TRP A 149 -15.27 32.91 -48.44
C TRP A 149 -14.69 33.57 -47.20
N HIS A 150 -15.55 34.12 -46.39
CA HIS A 150 -15.31 34.63 -45.05
C HIS A 150 -16.30 34.01 -44.06
N ALA A 151 -15.86 33.85 -42.80
CA ALA A 151 -16.70 33.41 -41.66
C ALA A 151 -16.47 34.37 -40.48
N PRO A 152 -16.97 35.61 -40.60
CA PRO A 152 -16.72 36.61 -39.56
C PRO A 152 -17.61 36.36 -38.33
N ILE A 153 -17.06 36.63 -37.14
CA ILE A 153 -17.86 36.64 -35.93
C ILE A 153 -18.86 37.81 -36.01
N THR A 154 -20.13 37.45 -36.22
CA THR A 154 -21.20 38.43 -36.41
C THR A 154 -22.05 38.56 -35.13
N TYR A 155 -22.36 37.47 -34.45
CA TYR A 155 -22.95 37.46 -33.11
C TYR A 155 -22.00 36.79 -32.14
N LEU A 156 -21.93 37.31 -30.91
CA LEU A 156 -21.17 36.72 -29.81
C LEU A 156 -21.79 37.17 -28.49
N GLU A 157 -22.19 36.22 -27.66
CA GLU A 157 -22.81 36.49 -26.37
C GLU A 157 -22.10 35.71 -25.25
N PRO A 158 -21.82 36.34 -24.12
CA PRO A 158 -22.03 37.75 -23.84
C PRO A 158 -21.05 38.64 -24.63
N LEU A 159 -21.47 39.80 -25.06
CA LEU A 159 -20.61 40.77 -25.74
C LEU A 159 -19.85 41.62 -24.68
N SER A 160 -18.93 40.97 -23.96
CA SER A 160 -18.03 41.59 -22.97
C SER A 160 -16.85 42.29 -23.65
N ASP A 161 -16.08 43.05 -22.87
CA ASP A 161 -14.91 43.80 -23.40
C ASP A 161 -13.89 42.89 -24.07
N SER A 162 -13.60 41.69 -23.54
CA SER A 162 -12.71 40.71 -24.16
C SER A 162 -13.30 40.13 -25.46
N ASN A 163 -14.62 39.88 -25.49
CA ASN A 163 -15.29 39.34 -26.66
C ASN A 163 -15.43 40.39 -27.78
N LEU A 164 -15.44 41.68 -27.46
CA LEU A 164 -15.36 42.75 -28.47
C LEU A 164 -14.09 42.69 -29.32
N LEU A 165 -12.97 42.19 -28.77
CA LEU A 165 -11.75 41.97 -29.52
C LEU A 165 -11.93 40.94 -30.65
N ALA A 166 -12.81 39.96 -30.46
CA ALA A 166 -13.09 38.91 -31.42
C ALA A 166 -14.22 39.29 -32.40
N PHE A 167 -15.05 40.29 -32.07
CA PHE A 167 -16.14 40.71 -32.92
C PHE A 167 -15.65 41.22 -34.29
N GLY A 168 -16.12 40.63 -35.37
CA GLY A 168 -15.63 40.88 -36.73
C GLY A 168 -14.38 40.08 -37.14
N TYR A 169 -13.80 39.25 -36.25
CA TYR A 169 -12.70 38.40 -36.65
C TYR A 169 -13.16 37.30 -37.62
N ASP A 170 -12.45 37.15 -38.72
CA ASP A 170 -12.74 36.16 -39.77
C ASP A 170 -12.08 34.81 -39.41
N ILE A 171 -12.87 33.93 -38.86
CA ILE A 171 -12.43 32.56 -38.44
C ILE A 171 -11.89 31.76 -39.65
N TRP A 172 -12.40 32.02 -40.85
CA TRP A 172 -11.95 31.37 -42.08
C TRP A 172 -10.51 31.76 -42.48
N SER A 173 -10.00 32.88 -42.00
CA SER A 173 -8.70 33.42 -42.36
C SER A 173 -7.52 32.54 -41.92
N GLU A 174 -7.68 31.76 -40.87
CA GLU A 174 -6.64 30.94 -40.30
C GLU A 174 -6.86 29.45 -40.58
N SER A 175 -5.80 28.74 -40.97
CA SER A 175 -5.89 27.34 -41.42
C SER A 175 -6.40 26.36 -40.35
N VAL A 176 -5.95 26.49 -39.09
CA VAL A 176 -6.37 25.59 -38.01
C VAL A 176 -7.86 25.72 -37.74
N ARG A 177 -8.37 26.96 -37.69
CA ARG A 177 -9.79 27.26 -37.48
C ARG A 177 -10.63 26.85 -38.69
N ARG A 178 -10.17 27.15 -39.89
CA ARG A 178 -10.84 26.79 -41.14
C ARG A 178 -11.00 25.29 -41.30
N THR A 179 -9.99 24.48 -40.95
CA THR A 179 -10.08 23.03 -41.01
C THR A 179 -11.27 22.50 -40.19
N ALA A 180 -11.49 23.03 -38.96
CA ALA A 180 -12.64 22.66 -38.16
C ALA A 180 -13.97 23.08 -38.74
N LEU A 181 -14.05 24.28 -39.32
CA LEU A 181 -15.24 24.74 -40.03
C LEU A 181 -15.60 23.85 -41.23
N GLU A 182 -14.60 23.46 -42.02
CA GLU A 182 -14.77 22.55 -43.17
C GLU A 182 -15.17 21.14 -42.70
N GLN A 183 -14.55 20.63 -41.65
CA GLN A 183 -14.92 19.34 -41.05
C GLN A 183 -16.36 19.35 -40.55
N ALA A 184 -16.77 20.37 -39.79
CA ALA A 184 -18.13 20.47 -39.29
C ALA A 184 -19.13 20.54 -40.47
N ARG A 185 -18.86 21.38 -41.50
CA ARG A 185 -19.64 21.46 -42.72
C ARG A 185 -19.82 20.10 -43.38
N ASP A 186 -18.70 19.38 -43.60
CA ASP A 186 -18.69 18.17 -44.42
C ASP A 186 -19.24 16.94 -43.66
N THR A 187 -19.11 16.91 -42.35
CA THR A 187 -19.64 15.81 -41.50
C THR A 187 -21.06 16.06 -41.02
N GLY A 188 -21.49 17.30 -40.90
CA GLY A 188 -22.76 17.67 -40.26
C GLY A 188 -22.72 17.55 -38.72
N GLN A 189 -21.55 17.32 -38.15
CA GLN A 189 -21.35 17.08 -36.70
C GLN A 189 -20.53 18.24 -36.11
N ALA A 190 -20.49 18.27 -34.76
CA ALA A 190 -19.56 19.14 -34.07
C ALA A 190 -18.12 18.84 -34.47
N ALA A 191 -17.32 19.87 -34.71
CA ALA A 191 -15.89 19.75 -34.92
C ALA A 191 -15.14 20.72 -34.02
N MET A 192 -13.94 20.29 -33.61
CA MET A 192 -13.07 21.06 -32.72
C MET A 192 -11.82 21.52 -33.49
N THR A 193 -11.40 22.75 -33.25
CA THR A 193 -10.09 23.20 -33.74
C THR A 193 -8.94 22.51 -33.03
N GLY A 194 -7.76 22.56 -33.63
CA GLY A 194 -6.54 22.33 -32.88
C GLY A 194 -6.29 23.41 -31.83
N LYS A 195 -5.15 23.30 -31.14
CA LYS A 195 -4.63 24.31 -30.22
C LYS A 195 -4.53 25.67 -30.93
N ILE A 196 -5.13 26.67 -30.35
CA ILE A 196 -5.07 28.07 -30.82
C ILE A 196 -4.89 29.02 -29.65
N HIS A 197 -4.50 30.26 -29.94
CA HIS A 197 -4.65 31.39 -29.03
C HIS A 197 -5.99 32.08 -29.35
N LEU A 198 -6.77 32.34 -28.30
CA LEU A 198 -8.06 33.02 -28.49
C LEU A 198 -7.81 34.49 -28.81
N VAL A 199 -8.58 35.03 -29.74
CA VAL A 199 -8.53 36.46 -30.11
C VAL A 199 -8.88 37.33 -28.90
N GLN A 200 -9.75 36.86 -28.05
CA GLN A 200 -10.16 37.50 -26.79
C GLN A 200 -9.02 37.72 -25.80
N ASP A 201 -7.92 36.97 -25.91
CA ASP A 201 -6.78 37.05 -24.99
C ASP A 201 -5.76 38.14 -25.38
N GLY A 202 -6.04 38.89 -26.45
CA GLY A 202 -5.24 40.03 -26.85
C GLY A 202 -3.80 39.72 -27.27
N GLY A 203 -3.50 38.46 -27.65
CA GLY A 203 -2.16 38.00 -28.03
C GLY A 203 -1.30 37.54 -26.86
N SER A 204 -1.87 37.28 -25.70
CA SER A 204 -1.17 36.63 -24.57
C SER A 204 -0.78 35.19 -24.95
N ASP A 205 0.50 34.89 -24.93
CA ASP A 205 1.03 33.54 -25.21
C ASP A 205 0.71 32.50 -24.11
N GLN A 206 0.16 32.95 -22.99
CA GLN A 206 -0.01 32.09 -21.82
C GLN A 206 -1.34 31.31 -21.81
N ALA A 207 -2.33 31.70 -22.61
CA ALA A 207 -3.65 31.05 -22.61
C ALA A 207 -3.87 30.26 -23.88
N HIS A 208 -3.88 28.93 -23.79
CA HIS A 208 -4.25 28.05 -24.89
C HIS A 208 -5.74 27.77 -24.87
N GLY A 209 -6.35 27.75 -26.09
CA GLY A 209 -7.77 27.48 -26.25
C GLY A 209 -8.05 26.70 -27.53
N PHE A 210 -9.33 26.49 -27.76
CA PHE A 210 -9.87 25.87 -28.96
C PHE A 210 -11.28 26.39 -29.22
N LEU A 211 -11.79 26.14 -30.40
CA LEU A 211 -13.19 26.38 -30.74
C LEU A 211 -13.90 25.05 -30.95
N VAL A 212 -15.15 24.96 -30.51
CA VAL A 212 -16.09 23.94 -30.98
C VAL A 212 -17.06 24.63 -31.92
N VAL A 213 -17.27 24.04 -33.08
CA VAL A 213 -18.11 24.61 -34.16
C VAL A 213 -19.14 23.58 -34.62
N LEU A 214 -20.37 24.04 -34.89
CA LEU A 214 -21.42 23.24 -35.49
C LEU A 214 -21.96 23.96 -36.76
N PRO A 215 -22.25 23.23 -37.86
CA PRO A 215 -22.78 23.83 -39.06
C PRO A 215 -24.25 24.19 -38.91
N VAL A 216 -24.67 25.27 -39.54
CA VAL A 216 -26.05 25.66 -39.70
C VAL A 216 -26.37 25.64 -41.19
N TYR A 217 -27.33 24.82 -41.56
CA TYR A 217 -27.76 24.69 -42.95
C TYR A 217 -29.05 25.49 -43.22
N ASP A 218 -29.27 25.86 -44.46
CA ASP A 218 -30.53 26.50 -44.88
C ASP A 218 -31.71 25.55 -44.72
N ASN A 219 -32.76 26.03 -44.08
CA ASN A 219 -33.97 25.27 -43.85
C ASN A 219 -34.66 24.96 -45.23
N GLY A 220 -35.00 23.69 -45.41
CA GLY A 220 -35.64 23.24 -46.62
C GLY A 220 -34.69 22.75 -47.72
N LEU A 221 -33.37 22.91 -47.57
CA LEU A 221 -32.39 22.31 -48.47
C LEU A 221 -31.94 20.94 -47.98
N PRO A 222 -31.73 19.97 -48.90
CA PRO A 222 -31.19 18.66 -48.51
C PRO A 222 -29.74 18.78 -48.06
N HIS A 223 -29.36 18.01 -47.00
CA HIS A 223 -28.00 17.97 -46.44
C HIS A 223 -27.56 16.55 -46.06
N ALA A 224 -28.03 15.54 -46.77
CA ALA A 224 -27.69 14.15 -46.52
C ALA A 224 -26.27 13.79 -47.03
N SER A 225 -25.89 14.26 -48.24
CA SER A 225 -24.54 14.07 -48.78
C SER A 225 -23.61 15.24 -48.45
N VAL A 226 -22.28 15.04 -48.63
CA VAL A 226 -21.27 16.10 -48.44
C VAL A 226 -21.52 17.26 -49.41
N GLU A 227 -21.87 16.98 -50.69
CA GLU A 227 -22.16 17.97 -51.70
C GLU A 227 -23.39 18.79 -51.33
N GLN A 228 -24.44 18.13 -50.84
CA GLN A 228 -25.66 18.80 -50.37
C GLN A 228 -25.35 19.68 -49.15
N ARG A 229 -24.55 19.18 -48.18
CA ARG A 229 -24.15 19.97 -47.01
C ARG A 229 -23.35 21.21 -47.40
N ARG A 230 -22.44 21.09 -48.36
CA ARG A 230 -21.68 22.24 -48.87
C ARG A 230 -22.56 23.27 -49.57
N ALA A 231 -23.58 22.81 -50.30
CA ALA A 231 -24.53 23.68 -50.99
C ALA A 231 -25.54 24.35 -50.04
N ALA A 232 -25.96 23.63 -48.98
CA ALA A 232 -26.94 24.11 -48.03
C ALA A 232 -26.31 24.88 -46.83
N LEU A 233 -24.99 24.99 -46.75
CA LEU A 233 -24.35 25.64 -45.63
C LEU A 233 -24.65 27.14 -45.61
N ARG A 234 -25.22 27.63 -44.52
CA ARG A 234 -25.54 29.01 -44.25
C ARG A 234 -24.54 29.68 -43.32
N ALA A 235 -24.16 28.94 -42.24
CA ALA A 235 -23.35 29.49 -41.18
C ALA A 235 -22.79 28.38 -40.29
N TRP A 236 -22.11 28.79 -39.24
CA TRP A 236 -21.77 27.97 -38.08
C TRP A 236 -22.17 28.68 -36.79
N VAL A 237 -22.53 27.90 -35.77
CA VAL A 237 -22.51 28.32 -34.37
C VAL A 237 -21.23 27.82 -33.73
N PHE A 238 -20.65 28.58 -32.83
CA PHE A 238 -19.38 28.23 -32.21
C PHE A 238 -19.30 28.66 -30.76
N ALA A 239 -18.44 28.02 -30.02
CA ALA A 239 -18.02 28.44 -28.70
C ALA A 239 -16.47 28.40 -28.57
N PRO A 240 -15.85 29.49 -28.11
CA PRO A 240 -14.45 29.52 -27.73
C PRO A 240 -14.28 28.97 -26.30
N PHE A 241 -13.29 28.16 -26.14
CA PHE A 241 -12.92 27.56 -24.86
C PHE A 241 -11.49 27.93 -24.48
N ARG A 242 -11.28 28.44 -23.25
CA ARG A 242 -9.97 28.56 -22.65
C ARG A 242 -9.69 27.31 -21.83
N MET A 243 -8.57 26.66 -22.09
CA MET A 243 -8.28 25.34 -21.54
C MET A 243 -8.19 25.36 -20.01
N GLY A 244 -7.55 26.38 -19.43
CA GLY A 244 -7.46 26.52 -17.97
C GLY A 244 -8.81 26.64 -17.28
N ASP A 245 -9.73 27.46 -17.85
CA ASP A 245 -11.05 27.67 -17.29
C ASP A 245 -11.94 26.42 -17.46
N LEU A 246 -11.79 25.70 -18.59
CA LEU A 246 -12.46 24.43 -18.81
C LEU A 246 -12.04 23.37 -17.79
N MET A 247 -10.76 23.32 -17.43
CA MET A 247 -10.23 22.37 -16.46
C MET A 247 -10.49 22.77 -15.01
N ALA A 248 -10.86 24.02 -14.75
CA ALA A 248 -11.18 24.48 -13.41
C ALA A 248 -12.33 23.64 -12.80
N GLY A 249 -12.03 22.96 -11.70
CA GLY A 249 -12.99 22.14 -10.96
C GLY A 249 -13.39 20.81 -11.61
N VAL A 250 -12.73 20.37 -12.72
CA VAL A 250 -13.08 19.10 -13.39
C VAL A 250 -12.78 17.88 -12.52
N GLY A 251 -11.73 17.92 -11.71
CA GLY A 251 -11.26 16.75 -10.99
C GLY A 251 -11.70 16.66 -9.52
N GLY A 252 -12.33 17.69 -8.96
CA GLY A 252 -12.72 17.69 -7.54
C GLY A 252 -11.56 17.37 -6.61
N GLU A 253 -11.82 16.58 -5.57
CA GLU A 253 -10.77 16.11 -4.63
C GLU A 253 -9.83 15.06 -5.27
N ALA A 254 -10.33 14.25 -6.21
CA ALA A 254 -9.55 13.23 -6.89
C ALA A 254 -8.38 13.84 -7.69
N ALA A 255 -8.56 15.02 -8.29
CA ALA A 255 -7.53 15.72 -9.04
C ALA A 255 -6.40 16.28 -8.16
N ARG A 256 -6.63 16.49 -6.87
CA ARG A 256 -5.59 17.07 -5.97
C ARG A 256 -4.35 16.19 -5.81
N GLN A 257 -4.48 14.89 -6.10
CA GLN A 257 -3.40 13.92 -6.00
C GLN A 257 -2.90 13.44 -7.37
N LEU A 258 -3.41 14.04 -8.46
CA LEU A 258 -3.04 13.71 -9.81
C LEU A 258 -2.49 14.97 -10.51
N ASP A 259 -1.44 14.76 -11.26
CA ASP A 259 -0.91 15.73 -12.20
C ASP A 259 -1.43 15.40 -13.61
N LEU A 260 -2.09 16.36 -14.24
CA LEU A 260 -2.75 16.21 -15.54
C LEU A 260 -2.10 17.12 -16.57
N GLU A 261 -1.68 16.53 -17.67
CA GLU A 261 -1.30 17.26 -18.89
C GLU A 261 -2.21 16.82 -20.04
N ILE A 262 -2.62 17.77 -20.87
CA ILE A 262 -3.46 17.52 -22.04
C ILE A 262 -2.73 18.01 -23.29
N TYR A 263 -2.60 17.12 -24.26
CA TYR A 263 -1.94 17.37 -25.53
C TYR A 263 -2.93 17.29 -26.70
N ASP A 264 -2.76 18.18 -27.64
CA ASP A 264 -3.52 18.21 -28.90
C ASP A 264 -2.95 17.18 -29.89
N GLY A 265 -3.67 16.08 -30.08
CA GLY A 265 -3.24 14.96 -30.92
C GLY A 265 -2.50 13.87 -30.10
N ALA A 266 -1.74 13.04 -30.80
CA ALA A 266 -1.06 11.86 -30.23
C ALA A 266 0.36 12.13 -29.73
N GLN A 267 0.93 13.30 -30.04
CA GLN A 267 2.33 13.61 -29.70
C GLN A 267 2.43 14.35 -28.38
N LEU A 268 3.29 13.84 -27.47
CA LEU A 268 3.58 14.47 -26.19
C LEU A 268 4.70 15.51 -26.35
N ALA A 269 4.48 16.48 -27.24
CA ALA A 269 5.43 17.55 -27.51
C ALA A 269 4.96 18.85 -26.83
N GLU A 270 5.87 19.68 -26.40
CA GLU A 270 5.56 20.98 -25.77
C GLU A 270 4.67 21.86 -26.66
N ALA A 271 4.93 21.85 -27.99
CA ALA A 271 4.10 22.56 -28.96
C ALA A 271 2.64 22.09 -28.95
N ALA A 272 2.37 20.82 -28.62
CA ALA A 272 1.03 20.25 -28.54
C ALA A 272 0.39 20.37 -27.15
N LEU A 273 1.16 20.79 -26.13
CA LEU A 273 0.65 20.93 -24.77
C LEU A 273 -0.38 22.05 -24.70
N MET A 274 -1.60 21.70 -24.28
CA MET A 274 -2.73 22.62 -24.12
C MET A 274 -2.98 22.99 -22.67
N TYR A 275 -2.71 22.05 -21.76
CA TYR A 275 -2.92 22.21 -20.32
C TYR A 275 -1.90 21.44 -19.52
N ASP A 276 -1.45 22.05 -18.45
CA ASP A 276 -0.61 21.47 -17.42
C ASP A 276 -1.14 21.90 -16.06
N SER A 277 -1.53 20.95 -15.22
CA SER A 277 -2.06 21.22 -13.89
C SER A 277 -0.99 21.68 -12.91
N LEU A 278 0.29 21.38 -13.20
CA LEU A 278 1.43 21.73 -12.36
C LEU A 278 2.57 22.32 -13.21
N PRO A 279 2.44 23.60 -13.65
CA PRO A 279 3.46 24.25 -14.46
C PRO A 279 4.83 24.25 -13.76
N GLY A 280 5.84 23.71 -14.44
CA GLY A 280 7.19 23.54 -13.88
C GLY A 280 7.53 22.11 -13.48
N GLY A 281 6.58 21.21 -13.60
CA GLY A 281 6.75 19.75 -13.51
C GLY A 281 7.10 19.21 -12.12
N LEU A 282 6.66 17.99 -11.86
CA LEU A 282 7.26 17.16 -10.83
C LEU A 282 8.72 16.92 -11.22
N SER A 283 9.67 17.24 -10.32
CA SER A 283 11.06 16.83 -10.48
C SER A 283 11.12 15.36 -10.91
N SER A 284 11.84 15.04 -11.96
CA SER A 284 11.87 13.72 -12.62
C SER A 284 12.20 12.54 -11.69
N ALA A 285 12.57 12.81 -10.45
CA ALA A 285 12.88 11.81 -9.43
C ALA A 285 11.67 11.33 -8.62
N ALA A 286 10.48 11.93 -8.76
CA ALA A 286 9.44 11.76 -7.76
C ALA A 286 8.35 10.75 -8.11
N SER A 287 8.18 10.27 -9.33
CA SER A 287 7.19 9.20 -9.57
C SER A 287 7.18 8.68 -11.01
N ASP A 288 8.13 7.82 -11.36
CA ASP A 288 8.01 6.99 -12.57
C ASP A 288 7.05 5.79 -12.38
N SER A 289 6.45 5.63 -11.20
CA SER A 289 5.74 4.39 -10.89
C SER A 289 4.27 4.34 -11.35
N LEU A 290 3.57 5.47 -11.41
CA LEU A 290 2.15 5.52 -11.78
C LEU A 290 1.91 6.63 -12.81
N VAL A 291 2.00 6.26 -14.08
CA VAL A 291 1.69 7.11 -15.23
C VAL A 291 0.66 6.42 -16.10
N SER A 292 -0.35 7.15 -16.51
CA SER A 292 -1.37 6.68 -17.47
C SER A 292 -1.45 7.62 -18.66
N LEU A 293 -1.48 7.06 -19.86
CA LEU A 293 -1.74 7.78 -21.09
C LEU A 293 -3.12 7.38 -21.61
N GLN A 294 -4.02 8.34 -21.72
CA GLN A 294 -5.38 8.12 -22.19
C GLN A 294 -5.64 8.96 -23.45
N ALA A 295 -6.12 8.31 -24.49
CA ALA A 295 -6.57 8.99 -25.69
C ALA A 295 -8.09 9.16 -25.66
N ILE A 296 -8.58 10.38 -25.84
CA ILE A 296 -10.01 10.66 -25.96
C ILE A 296 -10.28 11.38 -27.28
N THR A 297 -11.45 11.15 -27.85
CA THR A 297 -11.89 11.86 -29.06
C THR A 297 -13.10 12.71 -28.72
N ILE A 298 -13.00 14.01 -28.91
CA ILE A 298 -14.07 14.98 -28.65
C ILE A 298 -14.29 15.81 -29.90
N ALA A 299 -15.51 15.88 -30.38
CA ALA A 299 -15.88 16.63 -31.60
C ALA A 299 -14.92 16.36 -32.77
N GLY A 300 -14.60 15.09 -33.03
CA GLY A 300 -13.74 14.66 -34.12
C GLY A 300 -12.25 14.94 -33.95
N ARG A 301 -11.81 15.45 -32.78
CA ARG A 301 -10.40 15.70 -32.46
C ARG A 301 -9.90 14.78 -31.35
N ALA A 302 -8.73 14.20 -31.56
CA ALA A 302 -8.07 13.37 -30.55
C ALA A 302 -7.24 14.24 -29.58
N TRP A 303 -7.40 14.00 -28.30
CA TRP A 303 -6.53 14.52 -27.26
C TRP A 303 -5.82 13.36 -26.56
N THR A 304 -4.57 13.58 -26.17
CA THR A 304 -3.83 12.67 -25.31
C THR A 304 -3.67 13.29 -23.93
N LEU A 305 -4.18 12.58 -22.93
CA LEU A 305 -4.09 12.95 -21.53
C LEU A 305 -2.96 12.14 -20.90
N ARG A 306 -1.98 12.82 -20.33
CA ARG A 306 -0.95 12.21 -19.47
C ARG A 306 -1.32 12.51 -18.03
N VAL A 307 -1.60 11.46 -17.26
CA VAL A 307 -1.94 11.57 -15.84
C VAL A 307 -0.86 10.89 -15.03
N ARG A 308 -0.33 11.59 -14.05
CA ARG A 308 0.69 11.11 -13.13
C ARG A 308 0.20 11.20 -11.69
N ALA A 309 0.56 10.21 -10.86
CA ALA A 309 0.32 10.31 -9.43
C ALA A 309 1.28 11.32 -8.80
N MET A 310 0.75 12.19 -7.94
CA MET A 310 1.58 13.12 -7.16
C MET A 310 2.29 12.40 -6.00
N PRO A 311 3.40 12.94 -5.49
CA PRO A 311 4.06 12.41 -4.30
C PRO A 311 3.09 12.31 -3.13
N GLY A 312 3.04 11.12 -2.50
CA GLY A 312 2.12 10.83 -1.39
C GLY A 312 0.79 10.21 -1.79
N PHE A 313 0.55 9.97 -3.08
CA PHE A 313 -0.63 9.24 -3.56
C PHE A 313 -0.78 7.86 -2.89
N ASP A 314 0.33 7.18 -2.62
CA ASP A 314 0.44 5.85 -2.03
C ASP A 314 0.63 5.84 -0.51
N GLY A 315 0.74 7.03 0.13
CA GLY A 315 1.22 7.18 1.52
C GLY A 315 0.41 6.41 2.57
N GLU A 316 -0.90 6.37 2.46
CA GLU A 316 -1.77 5.65 3.41
C GLU A 316 -1.78 4.14 3.16
N LEU A 317 -1.71 3.71 1.91
CA LEU A 317 -1.80 2.30 1.55
C LEU A 317 -0.51 1.54 1.86
N LEU A 318 0.66 2.19 1.79
CA LEU A 318 1.95 1.61 2.17
C LEU A 318 2.19 1.55 3.70
N ALA A 319 1.33 2.14 4.51
CA ALA A 319 1.42 2.01 5.98
C ALA A 319 1.08 0.59 6.46
N ARG A 320 0.15 -0.11 5.79
CA ARG A 320 -0.29 -1.48 6.15
C ARG A 320 0.84 -2.52 6.10
N PRO A 321 1.62 -2.67 5.02
CA PRO A 321 2.74 -3.61 4.98
C PRO A 321 3.78 -3.32 6.06
N ARG A 322 4.08 -2.05 6.36
CA ARG A 322 5.00 -1.65 7.43
C ARG A 322 4.50 -2.12 8.80
N LEU A 323 3.20 -1.97 9.07
CA LEU A 323 2.59 -2.43 10.32
C LEU A 323 2.71 -3.96 10.46
N VAL A 324 2.43 -4.73 9.40
CA VAL A 324 2.58 -6.19 9.37
C VAL A 324 4.02 -6.59 9.65
N ALA A 325 5.00 -5.92 9.05
CA ALA A 325 6.42 -6.20 9.28
C ALA A 325 6.82 -5.98 10.74
N TRP A 326 6.46 -4.82 11.33
CA TRP A 326 6.82 -4.51 12.71
C TRP A 326 6.13 -5.39 13.74
N THR A 327 4.83 -5.63 13.59
CA THR A 327 4.07 -6.50 14.50
C THR A 327 4.53 -7.94 14.39
N GLY A 328 4.79 -8.45 13.19
CA GLY A 328 5.30 -9.79 12.97
C GLY A 328 6.72 -9.99 13.51
N LEU A 329 7.60 -8.99 13.35
CA LEU A 329 8.95 -9.02 13.93
C LEU A 329 8.89 -9.10 15.46
N LEU A 330 8.09 -8.24 16.09
CA LEU A 330 7.93 -8.23 17.54
C LEU A 330 7.37 -9.57 18.04
N ALA A 331 6.33 -10.09 17.40
CA ALA A 331 5.75 -11.38 17.74
C ALA A 331 6.77 -12.53 17.59
N SER A 332 7.58 -12.51 16.53
CA SER A 332 8.63 -13.52 16.31
C SER A 332 9.66 -13.53 17.42
N ILE A 333 10.09 -12.36 17.89
CA ILE A 333 11.04 -12.22 19.02
C ILE A 333 10.42 -12.74 20.31
N VAL A 334 9.18 -12.35 20.62
CA VAL A 334 8.48 -12.77 21.84
C VAL A 334 8.28 -14.28 21.88
N LEU A 335 7.86 -14.89 20.76
CA LEU A 335 7.66 -16.33 20.66
C LEU A 335 8.99 -17.10 20.78
N ALA A 336 10.06 -16.62 20.16
CA ALA A 336 11.38 -17.23 20.28
C ALA A 336 11.91 -17.16 21.72
N LEU A 337 11.72 -16.04 22.41
CA LEU A 337 12.09 -15.86 23.82
C LEU A 337 11.28 -16.79 24.72
N ALA A 338 9.97 -16.88 24.51
CA ALA A 338 9.11 -17.79 25.25
C ALA A 338 9.54 -19.27 25.06
N ALA A 339 9.82 -19.66 23.82
CA ALA A 339 10.31 -21.00 23.50
C ALA A 339 11.65 -21.28 24.19
N TRP A 340 12.57 -20.31 24.20
CA TRP A 340 13.84 -20.44 24.91
C TRP A 340 13.67 -20.58 26.42
N LEU A 341 12.83 -19.73 27.05
CA LEU A 341 12.57 -19.78 28.49
C LEU A 341 11.95 -21.11 28.91
N LEU A 342 10.97 -21.59 28.15
CA LEU A 342 10.32 -22.88 28.40
C LEU A 342 11.30 -24.06 28.25
N ALA A 343 12.09 -24.08 27.19
CA ALA A 343 13.08 -25.13 26.96
C ALA A 343 14.20 -25.09 27.98
N ALA A 344 14.69 -23.91 28.34
CA ALA A 344 15.71 -23.74 29.37
C ALA A 344 15.19 -24.14 30.77
N GLY A 345 13.93 -23.81 31.07
CA GLY A 345 13.27 -24.25 32.32
C GLY A 345 13.16 -25.76 32.40
N ARG A 346 12.72 -26.43 31.33
CA ARG A 346 12.66 -27.90 31.25
C ARG A 346 14.04 -28.54 31.38
N ALA A 347 15.05 -28.00 30.72
CA ALA A 347 16.41 -28.51 30.81
C ALA A 347 16.98 -28.37 32.23
N ARG A 348 16.72 -27.26 32.93
CA ARG A 348 17.13 -27.06 34.34
C ARG A 348 16.41 -28.02 35.28
N ALA A 349 15.10 -28.22 35.10
CA ALA A 349 14.31 -29.16 35.89
C ALA A 349 14.80 -30.62 35.73
N GLN A 350 15.07 -31.03 34.48
CA GLN A 350 15.64 -32.36 34.20
C GLN A 350 17.04 -32.54 34.82
N ALA A 351 17.91 -31.54 34.72
CA ALA A 351 19.22 -31.57 35.34
C ALA A 351 19.14 -31.62 36.89
N ALA A 352 18.18 -30.94 37.49
CA ALA A 352 17.94 -31.02 38.95
C ALA A 352 17.46 -32.40 39.38
N LEU A 353 16.50 -32.99 38.63
CA LEU A 353 16.03 -34.37 38.88
C LEU A 353 17.16 -35.40 38.74
N ALA A 354 17.99 -35.27 37.69
CA ALA A 354 19.15 -36.17 37.51
C ALA A 354 20.16 -36.08 38.68
N ARG A 355 20.45 -34.86 39.17
CA ARG A 355 21.33 -34.68 40.35
C ARG A 355 20.72 -35.23 41.62
N SER A 356 19.41 -35.06 41.84
CA SER A 356 18.74 -35.59 43.01
C SER A 356 18.74 -37.14 43.02
N SER A 357 18.56 -37.78 41.88
CA SER A 357 18.65 -39.25 41.75
C SER A 357 20.08 -39.77 41.95
N GLU A 358 21.08 -39.06 41.47
CA GLU A 358 22.49 -39.41 41.73
C GLU A 358 22.86 -39.29 43.21
N LEU A 359 22.45 -38.19 43.86
CA LEU A 359 22.65 -38.01 45.31
C LEU A 359 21.91 -39.07 46.12
N ALA A 360 20.69 -39.45 45.76
CA ALA A 360 19.96 -40.53 46.41
C ALA A 360 20.72 -41.87 46.30
N GLY A 361 21.25 -42.20 45.11
CA GLY A 361 22.06 -43.40 44.91
C GLY A 361 23.35 -43.36 45.69
N GLN A 362 24.04 -42.25 45.86
CA GLN A 362 25.23 -42.10 46.72
C GLN A 362 24.89 -42.26 48.17
N LEU A 363 23.74 -41.72 48.61
CA LEU A 363 23.28 -41.94 50.02
C LEU A 363 22.98 -43.40 50.32
N GLU A 364 22.28 -44.10 49.40
CA GLU A 364 22.01 -45.54 49.54
C GLU A 364 23.28 -46.36 49.58
N GLN A 365 24.27 -46.08 48.74
CA GLN A 365 25.59 -46.75 48.78
C GLN A 365 26.33 -46.45 50.07
N GLY A 366 26.28 -45.18 50.52
CA GLY A 366 26.88 -44.79 51.79
C GLY A 366 26.23 -45.54 52.97
N GLN A 367 24.95 -45.66 53.09
CA GLN A 367 24.21 -46.39 54.09
C GLN A 367 24.54 -47.88 54.02
N ALA A 368 24.58 -48.50 52.87
CA ALA A 368 24.95 -49.89 52.69
C ALA A 368 26.38 -50.18 53.19
N SER A 369 27.32 -49.27 52.89
CA SER A 369 28.71 -49.40 53.35
C SER A 369 28.85 -49.30 54.89
N VAL A 370 28.11 -48.38 55.52
CA VAL A 370 28.10 -48.23 57.00
C VAL A 370 27.50 -49.47 57.65
N LEU A 371 26.41 -50.03 57.13
CA LEU A 371 25.80 -51.27 57.63
C LEU A 371 26.78 -52.45 57.51
N ALA A 372 27.45 -52.59 56.36
CA ALA A 372 28.42 -53.62 56.10
C ALA A 372 29.63 -53.51 57.09
N MET A 373 30.12 -52.30 57.39
CA MET A 373 31.16 -52.06 58.37
C MET A 373 30.69 -52.40 59.79
N ALA A 374 29.45 -52.05 60.16
CA ALA A 374 28.88 -52.39 61.47
C ALA A 374 28.73 -53.87 61.62
N GLU A 375 28.26 -54.62 60.63
CA GLU A 375 28.20 -56.09 60.67
C GLU A 375 29.59 -56.72 60.76
N ALA A 376 30.55 -56.20 60.00
CA ALA A 376 31.95 -56.71 60.09
C ALA A 376 32.57 -56.49 61.48
N ALA A 377 32.32 -55.33 62.09
CA ALA A 377 32.77 -55.03 63.46
C ALA A 377 32.10 -55.96 64.47
N GLN A 378 30.80 -56.22 64.37
CA GLN A 378 30.11 -57.16 65.22
C GLN A 378 30.65 -58.60 65.10
N ARG A 379 30.89 -59.06 63.87
CA ARG A 379 31.48 -60.39 63.61
C ARG A 379 32.89 -60.51 64.23
N SER A 380 33.70 -59.44 64.00
CA SER A 380 35.06 -59.41 64.63
C SER A 380 35.00 -59.45 66.11
N GLN A 381 34.12 -58.71 66.77
CA GLN A 381 33.91 -58.69 68.19
C GLN A 381 33.43 -60.06 68.72
N ALA A 382 32.47 -60.70 68.03
CA ALA A 382 32.01 -62.04 68.39
C ALA A 382 33.08 -63.09 68.24
N MET A 383 33.90 -62.96 67.16
CA MET A 383 35.05 -63.89 66.96
C MET A 383 36.10 -63.74 68.03
N LEU A 384 36.47 -62.52 68.41
CA LEU A 384 37.40 -62.28 69.51
C LEU A 384 36.92 -62.85 70.80
N ARG A 385 35.63 -62.70 71.16
CA ARG A 385 35.03 -63.32 72.32
C ARG A 385 35.09 -64.84 72.28
N SER A 386 34.76 -65.44 71.16
CA SER A 386 34.82 -66.87 70.93
C SER A 386 36.23 -67.42 71.06
N ILE A 387 37.23 -66.72 70.54
CA ILE A 387 38.65 -67.09 70.69
C ILE A 387 39.08 -67.04 72.14
N LEU A 388 38.75 -65.95 72.84
CA LEU A 388 39.10 -65.81 74.30
C LEU A 388 38.45 -66.90 75.15
N ASP A 389 37.19 -67.26 74.90
CA ASP A 389 36.46 -68.28 75.65
C ASP A 389 36.87 -69.70 75.27
N SER A 390 37.49 -69.92 74.10
CA SER A 390 37.98 -71.25 73.65
C SER A 390 39.40 -71.58 74.14
N THR A 391 40.13 -70.65 74.72
CA THR A 391 41.47 -70.88 75.21
C THR A 391 41.45 -71.73 76.51
N ILE A 392 42.44 -72.62 76.64
CA ILE A 392 42.58 -73.49 77.79
C ILE A 392 43.05 -72.71 79.02
N ASP A 393 43.71 -71.62 78.80
CA ASP A 393 44.23 -70.74 79.85
C ASP A 393 43.19 -69.70 80.29
N GLY A 394 43.19 -69.37 81.56
CA GLY A 394 42.39 -68.28 82.08
C GLY A 394 43.03 -66.94 81.70
N ILE A 395 42.33 -66.19 80.83
CA ILE A 395 42.78 -64.87 80.28
C ILE A 395 42.04 -63.77 81.01
N LEU A 396 42.81 -62.86 81.57
CA LEU A 396 42.35 -61.56 82.06
C LEU A 396 43.06 -60.48 81.27
N VAL A 397 42.27 -59.52 80.71
CA VAL A 397 42.80 -58.39 79.95
C VAL A 397 42.53 -57.10 80.73
N ASP A 398 43.61 -56.42 81.09
CA ASP A 398 43.56 -55.13 81.77
C ASP A 398 44.20 -54.05 80.94
N ASN A 399 43.94 -52.80 81.22
CA ASN A 399 44.64 -51.69 80.62
C ASN A 399 45.83 -51.23 81.49
N ILE A 400 46.66 -50.36 80.91
CA ILE A 400 47.89 -49.84 81.58
C ILE A 400 47.62 -49.17 82.94
N ASN A 401 46.40 -48.86 83.29
CA ASN A 401 45.96 -48.24 84.53
C ASN A 401 45.37 -49.28 85.52
N GLY A 402 45.49 -50.55 85.21
CA GLY A 402 44.99 -51.65 86.05
C GLY A 402 43.47 -51.83 86.02
N ARG A 403 42.77 -51.23 85.05
CA ARG A 403 41.33 -51.42 84.90
C ARG A 403 41.06 -52.64 84.02
N ILE A 404 40.33 -53.59 84.50
CA ILE A 404 40.04 -54.86 83.84
C ILE A 404 39.04 -54.58 82.67
N PHE A 405 39.44 -54.99 81.48
CA PHE A 405 38.68 -54.82 80.31
C PHE A 405 37.74 -55.98 79.99
N THR A 406 38.25 -57.13 80.10
CA THR A 406 37.48 -58.37 79.91
C THR A 406 38.20 -59.57 80.52
N SER A 407 37.45 -60.63 80.80
CA SER A 407 38.02 -61.94 81.18
C SER A 407 37.31 -63.05 80.41
N ASN A 408 38.02 -64.10 80.03
CA ASN A 408 37.40 -65.27 79.41
C ASN A 408 36.68 -66.13 80.41
N ARG A 409 35.79 -66.98 79.94
CA ARG A 409 35.04 -67.92 80.83
C ARG A 409 35.97 -68.79 81.69
N ARG A 410 37.07 -69.25 81.08
CA ARG A 410 38.04 -70.13 81.77
C ARG A 410 38.70 -69.44 82.94
N PHE A 411 39.01 -68.17 82.83
CA PHE A 411 39.55 -67.38 83.96
C PHE A 411 38.55 -67.34 85.14
N ARG A 412 37.28 -67.07 84.86
CA ARG A 412 36.21 -66.99 85.86
C ARG A 412 35.98 -68.32 86.51
N ASP A 413 36.01 -69.46 85.77
CA ASP A 413 35.83 -70.80 86.26
C ASP A 413 37.06 -71.26 87.14
N LEU A 414 38.27 -70.96 86.68
CA LEU A 414 39.55 -71.32 87.37
C LEU A 414 39.69 -70.67 88.76
N TRP A 415 39.30 -69.35 88.75
CA TRP A 415 39.43 -68.57 89.99
C TRP A 415 38.10 -68.49 90.80
N GLN A 416 37.14 -69.27 90.40
CA GLN A 416 35.82 -69.34 91.04
C GLN A 416 35.20 -67.94 91.27
N VAL A 417 35.32 -67.03 90.26
CA VAL A 417 34.82 -65.65 90.35
C VAL A 417 33.30 -65.65 90.42
N PRO A 418 32.68 -65.18 91.52
CA PRO A 418 31.22 -65.16 91.65
C PRO A 418 30.56 -64.27 90.60
N ASP A 419 29.46 -64.73 89.99
CA ASP A 419 28.68 -63.94 89.02
C ASP A 419 28.17 -62.61 89.61
N ALA A 420 28.08 -62.51 90.95
CA ALA A 420 27.66 -61.31 91.68
C ALA A 420 28.79 -60.26 91.84
N LEU A 421 30.01 -60.55 91.42
CA LEU A 421 31.15 -59.64 91.58
C LEU A 421 31.25 -58.77 90.33
N ASP A 422 30.87 -57.47 90.47
CA ASP A 422 31.02 -56.51 89.40
C ASP A 422 32.48 -56.05 89.24
N TRP A 423 33.29 -56.94 88.66
CA TRP A 423 34.72 -56.74 88.44
C TRP A 423 35.04 -55.69 87.34
N GLN A 424 34.07 -55.34 86.52
CA GLN A 424 34.22 -54.26 85.51
C GLN A 424 34.18 -52.88 86.16
N ALA A 425 33.38 -52.73 87.23
CA ALA A 425 33.28 -51.48 87.98
C ALA A 425 34.41 -51.40 89.07
N ASP A 426 34.79 -52.52 89.73
CA ASP A 426 35.83 -52.53 90.72
C ASP A 426 36.86 -53.65 90.47
N GLY A 427 37.87 -53.35 89.63
CA GLY A 427 38.94 -54.29 89.30
C GLY A 427 39.75 -54.75 90.53
N ALA A 428 39.89 -53.92 91.56
CA ALA A 428 40.59 -54.24 92.76
C ALA A 428 39.87 -55.33 93.62
N ALA A 429 38.52 -55.40 93.50
CA ALA A 429 37.77 -56.49 94.15
C ALA A 429 38.08 -57.86 93.54
N LEU A 430 38.26 -57.91 92.19
CA LEU A 430 38.65 -59.16 91.54
C LEU A 430 40.08 -59.59 91.95
N VAL A 431 41.03 -58.64 91.99
CA VAL A 431 42.42 -58.93 92.43
C VAL A 431 42.40 -59.46 93.83
N ARG A 432 41.72 -58.85 94.80
CA ARG A 432 41.55 -59.32 96.15
C ARG A 432 40.94 -60.74 96.24
N HIS A 433 39.96 -61.00 95.38
CA HIS A 433 39.32 -62.32 95.31
C HIS A 433 40.33 -63.40 94.85
N VAL A 434 41.07 -63.13 93.81
CA VAL A 434 42.11 -64.05 93.29
C VAL A 434 43.23 -64.26 94.28
N GLU A 435 43.71 -63.24 95.02
CA GLU A 435 44.72 -63.36 96.05
C GLU A 435 44.24 -64.14 97.29
N SER A 436 42.96 -64.27 97.49
CA SER A 436 42.36 -64.96 98.61
C SER A 436 42.13 -66.48 98.38
N GLN A 437 42.29 -66.94 97.13
CA GLN A 437 42.15 -68.37 96.76
C GLN A 437 43.50 -69.13 96.86
#